data_13afa8f13c7ed17be7a2e0d05d1fd63c
#
_entry.id   13afa8f13c7ed17be7a2e0d05d1fd63c
#
_cell.length_a   1.000
_cell.length_b   1.000
_cell.length_c   1.000
_cell.angle_alpha   90.00
_cell.angle_beta   90.00
_cell.angle_gamma   90.00
#
_symmetry.space_group_name_H-M   'P 1'
#
loop_
_entity.id
_entity.type
_entity.pdbx_description
1 polymer ?
#
loop_
_entity_poly.entity_id
_entity_poly.type
_entity_poly.pdbx_seq_one_letter_code
_entity_poly.pdbx_strand_id
1 'polypeptide(L)'
;MESDTTYSFRLKDSLLGAQMLFVAFGALVLVPILTGMSTNVALFTAGVGTLIFQICTRGKVPVFLASSFAFIAPIIYGVQTWGLPATLGGMVVAGAVYVVLSFIIRWRGTEIIMRLLPPIVTGPVIIVIGLVLAPVGVNMALGKAGDGSAVLVPENTALIISMAALATTVLVSLLGRGMIRLIPIMSGIAVGYLCAIGLGIHDFSKVAAAPWFGVPDFVFPEFRWEAILFIIPITLAPAIEHFGDIIAISSVTGKDFLKDPGIKSTMLGDGIATMLASFIGGPPNTTYSEVTGAVALTRAFNPGVMTWAAIWAIVLSCVNKLGAFLSSIPVPVMGGIMILLFGAIMVVGLNTLVRAGEDLMEPRNLAVVALIIIFGGGGMTFNIGSFRLGGIGLAAVTGVLLNLFLPRAVHVHKKVKSE
;
A
#
# COMPACT_ATOMS: atom_id res chain seq x y z
N MET A 1 23.80 19.62 -2.65
CA MET A 1 22.76 20.65 -2.87
C MET A 1 21.61 20.29 -1.95
N GLU A 2 21.26 21.15 -1.00
CA GLU A 2 20.03 20.94 -0.22
C GLU A 2 18.82 21.02 -1.16
N SER A 3 17.93 20.04 -1.09
CA SER A 3 16.71 20.06 -1.87
C SER A 3 15.77 21.15 -1.33
N ASP A 4 15.25 21.98 -2.21
CA ASP A 4 14.24 22.97 -1.83
C ASP A 4 12.89 22.26 -1.62
N THR A 5 12.57 21.97 -0.37
CA THR A 5 11.29 21.38 0.07
C THR A 5 10.29 22.44 0.53
N THR A 6 10.54 23.71 0.19
CA THR A 6 9.64 24.79 0.54
C THR A 6 8.32 24.65 -0.22
N TYR A 7 7.21 24.63 0.52
CA TYR A 7 5.89 24.55 -0.09
C TYR A 7 5.62 25.76 -0.98
N SER A 8 5.32 25.51 -2.24
CA SER A 8 4.85 26.54 -3.16
C SER A 8 3.80 25.96 -4.09
N PHE A 9 2.62 26.60 -4.11
CA PHE A 9 1.52 26.21 -4.98
C PHE A 9 1.55 27.07 -6.25
N ARG A 10 2.05 26.50 -7.35
CA ARG A 10 2.24 27.19 -8.61
C ARG A 10 1.54 26.44 -9.73
N LEU A 11 0.82 27.14 -10.60
CA LEU A 11 0.09 26.53 -11.72
C LEU A 11 1.01 25.73 -12.66
N LYS A 12 2.26 26.15 -12.85
CA LYS A 12 3.26 25.44 -13.65
C LYS A 12 3.58 24.03 -13.13
N ASP A 13 3.35 23.77 -11.83
CA ASP A 13 3.61 22.49 -11.20
C ASP A 13 2.42 21.53 -11.39
N SER A 14 1.31 21.97 -11.98
CA SER A 14 0.11 21.18 -12.21
C SER A 14 0.37 19.96 -13.09
N LEU A 15 1.14 20.11 -14.17
CA LEU A 15 1.50 19.01 -15.06
C LEU A 15 2.38 17.96 -14.33
N LEU A 16 3.30 18.44 -13.49
CA LEU A 16 4.14 17.56 -12.67
C LEU A 16 3.30 16.83 -11.61
N GLY A 17 2.30 17.52 -11.03
CA GLY A 17 1.33 16.88 -10.13
C GLY A 17 0.51 15.79 -10.83
N ALA A 18 0.01 16.04 -12.03
CA ALA A 18 -0.65 15.02 -12.85
C ALA A 18 0.28 13.84 -13.11
N GLN A 19 1.54 14.08 -13.43
CA GLN A 19 2.54 13.03 -13.60
C GLN A 19 2.73 12.19 -12.33
N MET A 20 2.80 12.81 -11.14
CA MET A 20 2.91 12.08 -9.86
C MET A 20 1.68 11.20 -9.62
N LEU A 21 0.48 11.70 -9.92
CA LEU A 21 -0.73 10.90 -9.87
C LEU A 21 -0.67 9.71 -10.82
N PHE A 22 -0.20 9.89 -12.08
CA PHE A 22 -0.07 8.78 -13.02
C PHE A 22 0.94 7.73 -12.57
N VAL A 23 1.99 8.11 -11.85
CA VAL A 23 2.93 7.14 -11.23
C VAL A 23 2.22 6.29 -10.17
N ALA A 24 1.43 6.94 -9.29
CA ALA A 24 0.65 6.25 -8.26
C ALA A 24 -0.53 5.46 -8.84
N PHE A 25 -1.03 5.85 -10.00
CA PHE A 25 -2.34 5.46 -10.51
C PHE A 25 -2.53 3.94 -10.64
N GLY A 26 -1.53 3.23 -11.19
CA GLY A 26 -1.61 1.79 -11.36
C GLY A 26 -1.82 1.05 -10.04
N ALA A 27 -1.04 1.40 -9.04
CA ALA A 27 -1.14 0.84 -7.70
C ALA A 27 -2.43 1.28 -6.98
N LEU A 28 -2.80 2.56 -7.10
CA LEU A 28 -3.98 3.14 -6.48
C LEU A 28 -5.28 2.45 -6.92
N VAL A 29 -5.43 2.16 -8.21
CA VAL A 29 -6.66 1.55 -8.75
C VAL A 29 -6.71 0.05 -8.52
N LEU A 30 -5.58 -0.57 -8.26
CA LEU A 30 -5.48 -2.01 -8.07
C LEU A 30 -6.27 -2.48 -6.84
N VAL A 31 -6.14 -1.79 -5.71
CA VAL A 31 -6.85 -2.15 -4.46
C VAL A 31 -8.37 -2.19 -4.65
N PRO A 32 -9.04 -1.13 -5.15
CA PRO A 32 -10.48 -1.17 -5.34
C PRO A 32 -10.90 -2.25 -6.36
N ILE A 33 -10.15 -2.48 -7.42
CA ILE A 33 -10.48 -3.53 -8.41
C ILE A 33 -10.46 -4.92 -7.75
N LEU A 34 -9.45 -5.21 -6.92
CA LEU A 34 -9.32 -6.50 -6.23
C LEU A 34 -10.35 -6.73 -5.15
N THR A 35 -10.74 -5.66 -4.48
CA THR A 35 -11.64 -5.72 -3.32
C THR A 35 -13.11 -5.50 -3.68
N GLY A 36 -13.39 -5.20 -4.96
CA GLY A 36 -14.74 -4.87 -5.43
C GLY A 36 -15.23 -3.48 -4.98
N MET A 37 -14.33 -2.63 -4.48
CA MET A 37 -14.65 -1.25 -4.10
C MET A 37 -14.68 -0.32 -5.32
N SER A 38 -15.27 0.87 -5.18
CA SER A 38 -15.34 1.85 -6.25
C SER A 38 -13.99 2.50 -6.51
N THR A 39 -13.48 2.41 -7.76
CA THR A 39 -12.26 3.06 -8.19
C THR A 39 -12.35 4.59 -8.13
N ASN A 40 -13.55 5.15 -8.43
CA ASN A 40 -13.78 6.58 -8.34
C ASN A 40 -13.70 7.07 -6.90
N VAL A 41 -14.28 6.32 -5.94
CA VAL A 41 -14.17 6.64 -4.52
C VAL A 41 -12.72 6.54 -4.05
N ALA A 42 -11.97 5.52 -4.50
CA ALA A 42 -10.54 5.39 -4.16
C ALA A 42 -9.71 6.58 -4.67
N LEU A 43 -9.95 7.05 -5.90
CA LEU A 43 -9.31 8.26 -6.44
C LEU A 43 -9.66 9.51 -5.61
N PHE A 44 -10.94 9.67 -5.28
CA PHE A 44 -11.40 10.79 -4.47
C PHE A 44 -10.73 10.80 -3.09
N THR A 45 -10.75 9.65 -2.42
CA THR A 45 -10.18 9.52 -1.07
C THR A 45 -8.67 9.65 -1.04
N ALA A 46 -7.96 9.19 -2.07
CA ALA A 46 -6.53 9.42 -2.22
C ALA A 46 -6.20 10.92 -2.34
N GLY A 47 -6.97 11.65 -3.15
CA GLY A 47 -6.80 13.09 -3.28
C GLY A 47 -7.10 13.84 -1.99
N VAL A 48 -8.27 13.60 -1.38
CA VAL A 48 -8.63 14.25 -0.11
C VAL A 48 -7.68 13.84 1.02
N GLY A 49 -7.30 12.55 1.10
CA GLY A 49 -6.34 12.05 2.08
C GLY A 49 -4.98 12.72 1.96
N THR A 50 -4.49 12.92 0.73
CA THR A 50 -3.24 13.65 0.48
C THR A 50 -3.33 15.10 0.95
N LEU A 51 -4.46 15.80 0.70
CA LEU A 51 -4.65 17.17 1.19
C LEU A 51 -4.66 17.22 2.73
N ILE A 52 -5.33 16.28 3.39
CA ILE A 52 -5.32 16.17 4.85
C ILE A 52 -3.90 15.95 5.37
N PHE A 53 -3.15 15.05 4.75
CA PHE A 53 -1.76 14.79 5.10
C PHE A 53 -0.91 16.05 4.95
N GLN A 54 -1.07 16.82 3.87
CA GLN A 54 -0.39 18.09 3.67
C GLN A 54 -0.71 19.09 4.79
N ILE A 55 -1.96 19.17 5.23
CA ILE A 55 -2.38 20.03 6.34
C ILE A 55 -1.68 19.58 7.65
N CYS A 56 -1.75 18.29 7.98
CA CYS A 56 -1.14 17.73 9.20
C CYS A 56 0.38 17.90 9.23
N THR A 57 1.03 17.81 8.07
CA THR A 57 2.49 17.95 7.91
C THR A 57 2.92 19.39 7.62
N ARG A 58 1.99 20.34 7.58
CA ARG A 58 2.22 21.77 7.28
C ARG A 58 2.88 21.97 5.91
N GLY A 59 2.53 21.15 4.94
CA GLY A 59 3.10 21.21 3.59
C GLY A 59 4.60 20.92 3.54
N LYS A 60 5.18 20.14 4.46
CA LYS A 60 6.61 19.90 4.49
C LYS A 60 7.05 18.64 3.75
N VAL A 61 6.17 17.64 3.67
CA VAL A 61 6.52 16.30 3.17
C VAL A 61 5.95 16.08 1.77
N PRO A 62 6.78 15.88 0.74
CA PRO A 62 6.34 15.67 -0.63
C PRO A 62 5.92 14.22 -0.87
N VAL A 63 4.82 13.79 -0.25
CA VAL A 63 4.28 12.43 -0.35
C VAL A 63 2.84 12.49 -0.84
N PHE A 64 2.46 11.54 -1.67
CA PHE A 64 1.09 11.27 -2.10
C PHE A 64 0.55 10.06 -1.37
N LEU A 65 -0.70 10.13 -0.89
CA LEU A 65 -1.38 9.04 -0.22
C LEU A 65 -2.35 8.35 -1.19
N ALA A 66 -2.38 7.02 -1.11
CA ALA A 66 -3.35 6.23 -1.86
C ALA A 66 -3.64 4.90 -1.16
N SER A 67 -4.38 4.03 -1.83
CA SER A 67 -4.94 2.79 -1.28
C SER A 67 -3.86 1.82 -0.75
N SER A 68 -3.96 1.39 0.48
CA SER A 68 -3.00 0.50 1.13
C SER A 68 -3.16 -0.97 0.71
N PHE A 69 -2.07 -1.58 0.23
CA PHE A 69 -2.03 -3.00 -0.14
C PHE A 69 -2.17 -3.95 1.04
N ALA A 70 -1.72 -3.56 2.22
CA ALA A 70 -1.81 -4.39 3.42
C ALA A 70 -3.25 -4.73 3.80
N PHE A 71 -4.22 -3.92 3.35
CA PHE A 71 -5.64 -4.16 3.61
C PHE A 71 -6.34 -4.97 2.52
N ILE A 72 -5.72 -5.33 1.38
CA ILE A 72 -6.40 -6.08 0.31
C ILE A 72 -7.01 -7.38 0.83
N ALA A 73 -6.20 -8.27 1.41
CA ALA A 73 -6.69 -9.55 1.93
C ALA A 73 -7.72 -9.38 3.06
N PRO A 74 -7.49 -8.49 4.05
CA PRO A 74 -8.50 -8.16 5.06
C PRO A 74 -9.82 -7.62 4.50
N ILE A 75 -9.77 -6.76 3.48
CA ILE A 75 -10.99 -6.22 2.85
C ILE A 75 -11.75 -7.34 2.13
N ILE A 76 -11.07 -8.15 1.32
CA ILE A 76 -11.69 -9.28 0.61
C ILE A 76 -12.41 -10.20 1.62
N TYR A 77 -11.70 -10.61 2.69
CA TYR A 77 -12.29 -11.44 3.74
C TYR A 77 -13.48 -10.76 4.43
N GLY A 78 -13.31 -9.50 4.81
CA GLY A 78 -14.35 -8.74 5.51
C GLY A 78 -15.61 -8.55 4.66
N VAL A 79 -15.44 -8.19 3.39
CA VAL A 79 -16.57 -8.01 2.44
C VAL A 79 -17.33 -9.31 2.22
N GLN A 80 -16.62 -10.45 2.10
CA GLN A 80 -17.25 -11.76 1.95
C GLN A 80 -17.98 -12.23 3.22
N THR A 81 -17.47 -11.83 4.41
CA THR A 81 -18.01 -12.33 5.70
C THR A 81 -19.09 -11.43 6.26
N TRP A 82 -18.92 -10.11 6.21
CA TRP A 82 -19.80 -9.14 6.88
C TRP A 82 -20.40 -8.08 5.94
N GLY A 83 -19.99 -8.09 4.67
CA GLY A 83 -20.33 -7.05 3.70
C GLY A 83 -19.41 -5.82 3.77
N LEU A 84 -19.50 -4.99 2.73
CA LEU A 84 -18.65 -3.80 2.60
C LEU A 84 -18.86 -2.78 3.73
N PRO A 85 -20.10 -2.41 4.14
CA PRO A 85 -20.30 -1.40 5.19
C PRO A 85 -19.65 -1.77 6.53
N ALA A 86 -19.77 -3.03 6.96
CA ALA A 86 -19.19 -3.50 8.22
C ALA A 86 -17.65 -3.54 8.14
N THR A 87 -17.09 -3.92 6.99
CA THR A 87 -15.65 -3.89 6.73
C THR A 87 -15.10 -2.46 6.78
N LEU A 88 -15.82 -1.51 6.18
CA LEU A 88 -15.50 -0.08 6.24
C LEU A 88 -15.45 0.42 7.70
N GLY A 89 -16.39 0.00 8.55
CA GLY A 89 -16.41 0.33 9.98
C GLY A 89 -15.12 -0.10 10.70
N GLY A 90 -14.65 -1.32 10.41
CA GLY A 90 -13.35 -1.80 10.92
C GLY A 90 -12.18 -0.95 10.43
N MET A 91 -12.19 -0.54 9.15
CA MET A 91 -11.12 0.28 8.57
C MET A 91 -11.12 1.73 9.09
N VAL A 92 -12.29 2.30 9.40
CA VAL A 92 -12.36 3.60 10.12
C VAL A 92 -11.63 3.51 11.46
N VAL A 93 -11.87 2.41 12.19
CA VAL A 93 -11.18 2.19 13.48
C VAL A 93 -9.68 1.96 13.28
N ALA A 94 -9.25 1.33 12.17
CA ALA A 94 -7.84 1.25 11.82
C ALA A 94 -7.18 2.63 11.72
N GLY A 95 -7.83 3.58 11.04
CA GLY A 95 -7.35 4.97 10.99
C GLY A 95 -7.32 5.62 12.38
N ALA A 96 -8.32 5.34 13.23
CA ALA A 96 -8.32 5.82 14.62
C ALA A 96 -7.15 5.26 15.44
N VAL A 97 -6.74 4.01 15.20
CA VAL A 97 -5.53 3.44 15.82
C VAL A 97 -4.29 4.23 15.44
N TYR A 98 -4.13 4.66 14.17
CA TYR A 98 -3.02 5.52 13.76
C TYR A 98 -3.02 6.87 14.47
N VAL A 99 -4.20 7.47 14.62
CA VAL A 99 -4.35 8.72 15.37
C VAL A 99 -3.90 8.51 16.83
N VAL A 100 -4.31 7.41 17.47
CA VAL A 100 -3.86 7.06 18.83
C VAL A 100 -2.35 6.85 18.87
N LEU A 101 -1.77 6.11 17.91
CA LEU A 101 -0.32 5.93 17.81
C LEU A 101 0.41 7.26 17.65
N SER A 102 -0.12 8.20 16.86
CA SER A 102 0.42 9.56 16.74
C SER A 102 0.48 10.29 18.08
N PHE A 103 -0.57 10.20 18.90
CA PHE A 103 -0.59 10.79 20.25
C PHE A 103 0.38 10.08 21.21
N ILE A 104 0.52 8.76 21.14
CA ILE A 104 1.51 8.02 21.90
C ILE A 104 2.92 8.47 21.54
N ILE A 105 3.22 8.61 20.26
CA ILE A 105 4.51 9.13 19.77
C ILE A 105 4.75 10.55 20.27
N ARG A 106 3.72 11.38 20.25
CA ARG A 106 3.81 12.77 20.74
C ARG A 106 4.17 12.83 22.22
N TRP A 107 3.69 11.88 23.01
CA TRP A 107 3.82 11.86 24.48
C TRP A 107 5.09 11.15 24.96
N ARG A 108 5.42 10.01 24.32
CA ARG A 108 6.53 9.12 24.73
C ARG A 108 7.75 9.20 23.82
N GLY A 109 7.67 9.98 22.71
CA GLY A 109 8.72 10.04 21.70
C GLY A 109 8.66 8.89 20.68
N THR A 110 9.50 9.00 19.66
CA THR A 110 9.61 7.99 18.57
C THR A 110 10.26 6.69 19.04
N GLU A 111 11.04 6.74 20.14
CA GLU A 111 11.79 5.58 20.66
C GLU A 111 10.88 4.41 21.04
N ILE A 112 9.66 4.69 21.54
CA ILE A 112 8.72 3.61 21.88
C ILE A 112 8.32 2.80 20.66
N ILE A 113 8.11 3.45 19.51
CA ILE A 113 7.75 2.76 18.28
C ILE A 113 8.96 2.00 17.73
N MET A 114 10.15 2.61 17.68
CA MET A 114 11.39 1.93 17.29
C MET A 114 11.69 0.73 18.18
N ARG A 115 11.29 0.77 19.46
CA ARG A 115 11.41 -0.35 20.38
C ARG A 115 10.37 -1.45 20.15
N LEU A 116 9.14 -1.09 19.79
CA LEU A 116 8.04 -2.03 19.53
C LEU A 116 8.16 -2.67 18.14
N LEU A 117 8.58 -1.89 17.16
CA LEU A 117 8.61 -2.21 15.73
C LEU A 117 10.03 -2.04 15.15
N PRO A 118 11.05 -2.76 15.67
CA PRO A 118 12.37 -2.72 15.09
C PRO A 118 12.39 -3.41 13.71
N PRO A 119 13.43 -3.20 12.88
CA PRO A 119 13.55 -3.82 11.56
C PRO A 119 13.38 -5.33 11.55
N ILE A 120 13.80 -6.02 12.61
CA ILE A 120 13.65 -7.48 12.79
C ILE A 120 12.18 -7.93 12.88
N VAL A 121 11.26 -7.02 13.21
CA VAL A 121 9.81 -7.24 13.20
C VAL A 121 9.20 -6.72 11.91
N THR A 122 9.60 -5.51 11.51
CA THR A 122 8.98 -4.80 10.38
C THR A 122 9.26 -5.47 9.04
N GLY A 123 10.51 -5.90 8.82
CA GLY A 123 10.92 -6.58 7.59
C GLY A 123 10.11 -7.84 7.31
N PRO A 124 10.04 -8.80 8.24
CA PRO A 124 9.24 -10.02 8.05
C PRO A 124 7.75 -9.76 7.89
N VAL A 125 7.17 -8.77 8.57
CA VAL A 125 5.75 -8.41 8.39
C VAL A 125 5.49 -7.91 6.97
N ILE A 126 6.37 -7.07 6.42
CA ILE A 126 6.27 -6.61 5.03
C ILE A 126 6.42 -7.78 4.04
N ILE A 127 7.35 -8.73 4.32
CA ILE A 127 7.49 -9.96 3.51
C ILE A 127 6.16 -10.73 3.51
N VAL A 128 5.52 -10.88 4.66
CA VAL A 128 4.24 -11.59 4.79
C VAL A 128 3.13 -10.92 3.97
N ILE A 129 3.08 -9.58 3.89
CA ILE A 129 2.10 -8.88 3.05
C ILE A 129 2.19 -9.38 1.60
N GLY A 130 3.38 -9.36 1.02
CA GLY A 130 3.58 -9.83 -0.35
C GLY A 130 3.30 -11.33 -0.50
N LEU A 131 3.71 -12.15 0.48
CA LEU A 131 3.54 -13.60 0.45
C LEU A 131 2.07 -14.02 0.49
N VAL A 132 1.27 -13.40 1.35
CA VAL A 132 -0.18 -13.68 1.48
C VAL A 132 -0.95 -13.27 0.22
N LEU A 133 -0.50 -12.23 -0.47
CA LEU A 133 -1.12 -11.74 -1.70
C LEU A 133 -0.62 -12.45 -2.97
N ALA A 134 0.52 -13.14 -2.92
CA ALA A 134 1.10 -13.81 -4.08
C ALA A 134 0.16 -14.81 -4.76
N PRO A 135 -0.59 -15.69 -4.05
CA PRO A 135 -1.56 -16.59 -4.66
C PRO A 135 -2.67 -15.86 -5.43
N VAL A 136 -3.10 -14.68 -4.95
CA VAL A 136 -4.11 -13.85 -5.63
C VAL A 136 -3.58 -13.40 -6.99
N GLY A 137 -2.36 -12.89 -7.03
CA GLY A 137 -1.70 -12.47 -8.28
C GLY A 137 -1.53 -13.63 -9.28
N VAL A 138 -1.08 -14.79 -8.80
CA VAL A 138 -0.90 -16.00 -9.62
C VAL A 138 -2.24 -16.49 -10.17
N ASN A 139 -3.28 -16.62 -9.34
CA ASN A 139 -4.60 -17.05 -9.79
C ASN A 139 -5.14 -16.13 -10.90
N MET A 140 -5.04 -14.81 -10.71
CA MET A 140 -5.48 -13.84 -11.70
C MET A 140 -4.65 -13.90 -12.98
N ALA A 141 -3.34 -14.11 -12.91
CA ALA A 141 -2.48 -14.29 -14.07
C ALA A 141 -2.85 -15.54 -14.88
N LEU A 142 -3.35 -16.58 -14.22
CA LEU A 142 -3.87 -17.81 -14.81
C LEU A 142 -5.34 -17.69 -15.27
N GLY A 143 -5.93 -16.49 -15.22
CA GLY A 143 -7.31 -16.24 -15.66
C GLY A 143 -8.39 -16.66 -14.69
N LYS A 144 -8.04 -16.90 -13.43
CA LYS A 144 -8.97 -17.25 -12.36
C LYS A 144 -9.38 -16.02 -11.54
N ALA A 145 -10.46 -16.12 -10.78
CA ALA A 145 -10.74 -15.16 -9.72
C ALA A 145 -9.57 -15.12 -8.72
N GLY A 146 -9.38 -14.02 -8.00
CA GLY A 146 -8.25 -13.87 -7.08
C GLY A 146 -8.15 -14.97 -6.00
N ASP A 147 -9.28 -15.48 -5.54
CA ASP A 147 -9.39 -16.62 -4.62
C ASP A 147 -9.24 -18.00 -5.29
N GLY A 148 -9.12 -18.05 -6.62
CA GLY A 148 -9.02 -19.27 -7.41
C GLY A 148 -10.34 -20.01 -7.62
N SER A 149 -11.47 -19.49 -7.12
CA SER A 149 -12.78 -20.17 -7.09
C SER A 149 -13.43 -20.37 -8.47
N ALA A 150 -13.13 -19.48 -9.42
CA ALA A 150 -13.75 -19.47 -10.75
C ALA A 150 -12.74 -19.20 -11.85
N VAL A 151 -12.89 -19.84 -12.99
CA VAL A 151 -12.15 -19.56 -14.21
C VAL A 151 -12.92 -18.49 -15.00
N LEU A 152 -12.29 -17.32 -15.18
CA LEU A 152 -12.86 -16.16 -15.86
C LEU A 152 -12.37 -16.05 -17.30
N VAL A 153 -11.14 -16.51 -17.56
CA VAL A 153 -10.50 -16.50 -18.87
C VAL A 153 -9.77 -17.84 -19.05
N PRO A 154 -9.82 -18.48 -20.24
CA PRO A 154 -9.08 -19.71 -20.48
C PRO A 154 -7.57 -19.53 -20.19
N GLU A 155 -6.96 -20.52 -19.53
CA GLU A 155 -5.60 -20.41 -18.97
C GLU A 155 -4.54 -20.03 -20.01
N ASN A 156 -4.56 -20.66 -21.19
CA ASN A 156 -3.60 -20.35 -22.26
C ASN A 156 -3.70 -18.88 -22.74
N THR A 157 -4.94 -18.38 -22.88
CA THR A 157 -5.19 -16.98 -23.27
C THR A 157 -4.77 -16.02 -22.13
N ALA A 158 -5.09 -16.40 -20.90
CA ALA A 158 -4.72 -15.63 -19.71
C ALA A 158 -3.20 -15.51 -19.57
N LEU A 159 -2.45 -16.60 -19.78
CA LEU A 159 -0.98 -16.59 -19.73
C LEU A 159 -0.37 -15.65 -20.76
N ILE A 160 -0.88 -15.64 -22.00
CA ILE A 160 -0.37 -14.71 -23.04
C ILE A 160 -0.57 -13.26 -22.57
N ILE A 161 -1.76 -12.91 -22.09
CA ILE A 161 -2.10 -11.55 -21.65
C ILE A 161 -1.27 -11.16 -20.43
N SER A 162 -1.21 -12.02 -19.42
CA SER A 162 -0.52 -11.74 -18.16
C SER A 162 0.99 -11.63 -18.35
N MET A 163 1.58 -12.50 -19.18
CA MET A 163 3.02 -12.42 -19.49
C MET A 163 3.35 -11.20 -20.34
N ALA A 164 2.49 -10.78 -21.26
CA ALA A 164 2.67 -9.54 -22.01
C ALA A 164 2.64 -8.32 -21.07
N ALA A 165 1.69 -8.26 -20.13
CA ALA A 165 1.60 -7.20 -19.13
C ALA A 165 2.83 -7.20 -18.19
N LEU A 166 3.21 -8.35 -17.65
CA LEU A 166 4.37 -8.53 -16.79
C LEU A 166 5.68 -8.15 -17.50
N ALA A 167 5.93 -8.71 -18.68
CA ALA A 167 7.14 -8.44 -19.45
C ALA A 167 7.26 -6.95 -19.79
N THR A 168 6.16 -6.30 -20.20
CA THR A 168 6.16 -4.86 -20.47
C THR A 168 6.48 -4.07 -19.22
N THR A 169 5.87 -4.39 -18.07
CA THR A 169 6.14 -3.71 -16.80
C THR A 169 7.61 -3.84 -16.42
N VAL A 170 8.19 -5.03 -16.52
CA VAL A 170 9.61 -5.28 -16.22
C VAL A 170 10.52 -4.55 -17.22
N LEU A 171 10.27 -4.65 -18.52
CA LEU A 171 11.09 -4.01 -19.53
C LEU A 171 11.07 -2.48 -19.40
N VAL A 172 9.90 -1.89 -19.16
CA VAL A 172 9.77 -0.45 -18.95
C VAL A 172 10.47 -0.01 -17.66
N SER A 173 10.38 -0.79 -16.60
CA SER A 173 11.09 -0.51 -15.33
C SER A 173 12.62 -0.51 -15.51
N LEU A 174 13.15 -1.45 -16.28
CA LEU A 174 14.59 -1.64 -16.48
C LEU A 174 15.17 -0.77 -17.59
N LEU A 175 14.50 -0.73 -18.75
CA LEU A 175 15.02 -0.11 -19.98
C LEU A 175 14.37 1.25 -20.27
N GLY A 176 13.30 1.60 -19.58
CA GLY A 176 12.58 2.86 -19.77
C GLY A 176 13.48 4.07 -19.53
N ARG A 177 13.28 5.11 -20.34
CA ARG A 177 14.00 6.39 -20.24
C ARG A 177 13.03 7.54 -20.03
N GLY A 178 13.47 8.57 -19.30
CA GLY A 178 12.65 9.75 -19.06
C GLY A 178 11.34 9.42 -18.34
N MET A 179 10.22 9.94 -18.83
CA MET A 179 8.90 9.79 -18.23
C MET A 179 8.36 8.35 -18.30
N ILE A 180 8.70 7.58 -19.32
CA ILE A 180 8.20 6.21 -19.48
C ILE A 180 8.68 5.32 -18.33
N ARG A 181 9.91 5.51 -17.86
CA ARG A 181 10.47 4.79 -16.71
C ARG A 181 9.66 5.00 -15.41
N LEU A 182 8.91 6.07 -15.31
CA LEU A 182 8.13 6.41 -14.11
C LEU A 182 6.75 5.76 -14.09
N ILE A 183 6.30 5.17 -15.21
CA ILE A 183 4.95 4.59 -15.36
C ILE A 183 4.98 3.12 -15.83
N PRO A 184 5.81 2.24 -15.26
CA PRO A 184 5.93 0.86 -15.72
C PRO A 184 4.62 0.09 -15.59
N ILE A 185 3.89 0.25 -14.48
CA ILE A 185 2.60 -0.40 -14.23
C ILE A 185 1.57 0.02 -15.28
N MET A 186 1.46 1.33 -15.56
CA MET A 186 0.54 1.84 -16.59
C MET A 186 0.88 1.31 -17.99
N SER A 187 2.16 1.20 -18.29
CA SER A 187 2.62 0.64 -19.57
C SER A 187 2.23 -0.84 -19.69
N GLY A 188 2.39 -1.61 -18.60
CA GLY A 188 1.95 -3.00 -18.52
C GLY A 188 0.44 -3.16 -18.68
N ILE A 189 -0.35 -2.29 -18.00
CA ILE A 189 -1.81 -2.26 -18.18
C ILE A 189 -2.15 -2.00 -19.64
N ALA A 190 -1.57 -0.98 -20.26
CA ALA A 190 -1.88 -0.60 -21.62
C ALA A 190 -1.59 -1.74 -22.62
N VAL A 191 -0.40 -2.35 -22.56
CA VAL A 191 -0.03 -3.44 -23.48
C VAL A 191 -0.85 -4.70 -23.19
N GLY A 192 -1.03 -5.07 -21.93
CA GLY A 192 -1.84 -6.22 -21.54
C GLY A 192 -3.30 -6.06 -21.97
N TYR A 193 -3.86 -4.85 -21.84
CA TYR A 193 -5.22 -4.55 -22.27
C TYR A 193 -5.37 -4.60 -23.81
N LEU A 194 -4.41 -4.03 -24.55
CA LEU A 194 -4.38 -4.13 -26.01
C LEU A 194 -4.27 -5.59 -26.46
N CYS A 195 -3.45 -6.39 -25.80
CA CYS A 195 -3.35 -7.82 -26.05
C CYS A 195 -4.69 -8.54 -25.79
N ALA A 196 -5.36 -8.21 -24.70
CA ALA A 196 -6.68 -8.75 -24.36
C ALA A 196 -7.73 -8.38 -25.41
N ILE A 197 -7.75 -7.14 -25.90
CA ILE A 197 -8.64 -6.70 -26.99
C ILE A 197 -8.36 -7.53 -28.26
N GLY A 198 -7.08 -7.70 -28.63
CA GLY A 198 -6.70 -8.47 -29.82
C GLY A 198 -7.09 -9.95 -29.74
N LEU A 199 -7.19 -10.51 -28.54
CA LEU A 199 -7.64 -11.89 -28.27
C LEU A 199 -9.16 -12.00 -28.00
N GLY A 200 -9.90 -10.90 -28.14
CA GLY A 200 -11.37 -10.88 -27.92
C GLY A 200 -11.80 -10.95 -26.44
N ILE A 201 -10.86 -10.77 -25.52
CA ILE A 201 -11.14 -10.78 -24.06
C ILE A 201 -11.32 -9.33 -23.60
N HIS A 202 -12.50 -8.76 -23.88
CA HIS A 202 -12.84 -7.40 -23.46
C HIS A 202 -14.35 -7.24 -23.34
N ASP A 203 -14.77 -6.40 -22.41
CA ASP A 203 -16.17 -6.00 -22.25
C ASP A 203 -16.24 -4.48 -22.02
N PHE A 204 -16.72 -3.76 -23.03
CA PHE A 204 -16.93 -2.32 -22.96
C PHE A 204 -18.36 -1.92 -22.59
N SER A 205 -19.26 -2.86 -22.33
CA SER A 205 -20.67 -2.58 -22.03
C SER A 205 -20.82 -1.61 -20.87
N LYS A 206 -20.09 -1.84 -19.78
CA LYS A 206 -20.05 -0.96 -18.59
C LYS A 206 -19.51 0.44 -18.94
N VAL A 207 -18.48 0.52 -19.77
CA VAL A 207 -17.90 1.79 -20.21
C VAL A 207 -18.88 2.58 -21.08
N ALA A 208 -19.58 1.89 -21.98
CA ALA A 208 -20.58 2.51 -22.85
C ALA A 208 -21.76 3.04 -22.02
N ALA A 209 -22.24 2.29 -21.05
CA ALA A 209 -23.37 2.66 -20.19
C ALA A 209 -23.06 3.76 -19.17
N ALA A 210 -21.78 3.90 -18.74
CA ALA A 210 -21.41 4.87 -17.71
C ALA A 210 -21.58 6.31 -18.23
N PRO A 211 -22.12 7.24 -17.39
CA PRO A 211 -22.13 8.66 -17.72
C PRO A 211 -20.69 9.22 -17.76
N TRP A 212 -20.50 10.35 -18.46
CA TRP A 212 -19.18 10.97 -18.51
C TRP A 212 -18.73 11.50 -17.15
N PHE A 213 -19.62 12.22 -16.48
CA PHE A 213 -19.35 12.87 -15.20
C PHE A 213 -20.43 12.50 -14.18
N GLY A 214 -20.01 12.39 -12.92
CA GLY A 214 -20.90 12.14 -11.79
C GLY A 214 -20.13 12.19 -10.49
N VAL A 215 -20.86 12.30 -9.39
CA VAL A 215 -20.27 12.19 -8.05
C VAL A 215 -19.97 10.71 -7.80
N PRO A 216 -18.82 10.36 -7.19
CA PRO A 216 -18.53 8.99 -6.81
C PRO A 216 -19.62 8.39 -5.90
N ASP A 217 -19.92 7.11 -6.08
CA ASP A 217 -20.92 6.39 -5.28
C ASP A 217 -20.36 6.09 -3.89
N PHE A 218 -20.57 6.98 -2.94
CA PHE A 218 -20.11 6.84 -1.57
C PHE A 218 -20.92 5.79 -0.81
N VAL A 219 -20.20 4.96 -0.02
CA VAL A 219 -20.80 3.95 0.88
C VAL A 219 -20.37 4.29 2.29
N PHE A 220 -21.32 4.32 3.22
CA PHE A 220 -21.04 4.67 4.62
C PHE A 220 -20.81 3.40 5.47
N PRO A 221 -19.97 3.50 6.54
CA PRO A 221 -19.64 2.36 7.37
C PRO A 221 -20.76 1.97 8.32
N GLU A 222 -20.82 0.66 8.62
CA GLU A 222 -21.51 0.10 9.77
C GLU A 222 -20.48 -0.37 10.79
N PHE A 223 -20.67 -0.06 12.07
CA PHE A 223 -19.72 -0.47 13.11
C PHE A 223 -20.15 -1.81 13.70
N ARG A 224 -19.42 -2.88 13.35
CA ARG A 224 -19.58 -4.24 13.92
C ARG A 224 -18.31 -4.65 14.66
N TRP A 225 -18.48 -5.15 15.87
CA TRP A 225 -17.35 -5.50 16.72
C TRP A 225 -16.44 -6.57 16.11
N GLU A 226 -17.01 -7.54 15.41
CA GLU A 226 -16.27 -8.63 14.79
C GLU A 226 -15.32 -8.08 13.71
N ALA A 227 -15.79 -7.18 12.86
CA ALA A 227 -14.99 -6.55 11.83
C ALA A 227 -13.92 -5.64 12.43
N ILE A 228 -14.26 -4.87 13.48
CA ILE A 228 -13.34 -3.99 14.19
C ILE A 228 -12.20 -4.79 14.82
N LEU A 229 -12.52 -5.82 15.60
CA LEU A 229 -11.51 -6.65 16.28
C LEU A 229 -10.61 -7.38 15.27
N PHE A 230 -11.15 -7.78 14.11
CA PHE A 230 -10.38 -8.41 13.04
C PHE A 230 -9.38 -7.43 12.41
N ILE A 231 -9.77 -6.18 12.14
CA ILE A 231 -8.95 -5.20 11.42
C ILE A 231 -7.86 -4.57 12.32
N ILE A 232 -8.13 -4.33 13.61
CA ILE A 232 -7.19 -3.66 14.52
C ILE A 232 -5.77 -4.26 14.50
N PRO A 233 -5.56 -5.57 14.64
CA PRO A 233 -4.22 -6.15 14.62
C PRO A 233 -3.48 -5.92 13.30
N ILE A 234 -4.24 -5.92 12.19
CA ILE A 234 -3.70 -5.75 10.83
C ILE A 234 -3.13 -4.34 10.64
N THR A 235 -3.71 -3.35 11.34
CA THR A 235 -3.32 -1.94 11.27
C THR A 235 -1.85 -1.70 11.63
N LEU A 236 -1.25 -2.60 12.41
CA LEU A 236 0.17 -2.49 12.78
C LEU A 236 1.09 -2.61 11.56
N ALA A 237 0.73 -3.44 10.57
CA ALA A 237 1.58 -3.66 9.40
C ALA A 237 1.74 -2.40 8.53
N PRO A 238 0.67 -1.71 8.08
CA PRO A 238 0.84 -0.48 7.33
C PRO A 238 1.31 0.71 8.20
N ALA A 239 1.11 0.68 9.53
CA ALA A 239 1.77 1.66 10.40
C ALA A 239 3.31 1.55 10.34
N ILE A 240 3.81 0.32 10.22
CA ILE A 240 5.22 0.01 10.02
C ILE A 240 5.69 0.49 8.65
N GLU A 241 4.92 0.19 7.60
CA GLU A 241 5.18 0.63 6.22
C GLU A 241 5.32 2.14 6.14
N HIS A 242 4.41 2.89 6.78
CA HIS A 242 4.45 4.34 6.87
C HIS A 242 5.79 4.88 7.40
N PHE A 243 6.36 4.26 8.45
CA PHE A 243 7.69 4.63 8.94
C PHE A 243 8.78 4.46 7.88
N GLY A 244 8.75 3.33 7.16
CA GLY A 244 9.68 3.03 6.07
C GLY A 244 9.61 4.08 4.97
N ASP A 245 8.41 4.49 4.59
CA ASP A 245 8.17 5.49 3.55
C ASP A 245 8.66 6.88 3.95
N ILE A 246 8.44 7.28 5.21
CA ILE A 246 8.96 8.56 5.71
C ILE A 246 10.49 8.57 5.76
N ILE A 247 11.12 7.46 6.10
CA ILE A 247 12.59 7.31 6.01
C ILE A 247 13.05 7.39 4.55
N ALA A 248 12.35 6.74 3.63
CA ALA A 248 12.67 6.74 2.22
C ALA A 248 12.62 8.15 1.61
N ILE A 249 11.52 8.89 1.83
CA ILE A 249 11.38 10.26 1.33
C ILE A 249 12.38 11.22 2.01
N SER A 250 12.70 10.99 3.28
CA SER A 250 13.75 11.76 3.99
C SER A 250 15.10 11.56 3.33
N SER A 251 15.47 10.32 3.00
CA SER A 251 16.72 9.99 2.31
C SER A 251 16.81 10.62 0.93
N VAL A 252 15.69 10.60 0.18
CA VAL A 252 15.61 11.16 -1.19
C VAL A 252 15.75 12.69 -1.20
N THR A 253 15.13 13.35 -0.23
CA THR A 253 15.13 14.82 -0.15
C THR A 253 16.31 15.40 0.61
N GLY A 254 17.03 14.58 1.40
CA GLY A 254 18.07 15.04 2.32
C GLY A 254 17.55 15.82 3.52
N LYS A 255 16.23 15.74 3.81
CA LYS A 255 15.58 16.35 4.98
C LYS A 255 15.15 15.27 5.97
N ASP A 256 15.25 15.55 7.26
CA ASP A 256 14.84 14.61 8.32
C ASP A 256 13.36 14.83 8.70
N PHE A 257 12.45 14.20 7.95
CA PHE A 257 11.02 14.27 8.23
C PHE A 257 10.57 13.47 9.45
N LEU A 258 11.44 12.63 10.01
CA LEU A 258 11.18 11.99 11.29
C LEU A 258 11.23 12.99 12.45
N LYS A 259 12.03 14.07 12.28
CA LYS A 259 12.14 15.18 13.27
C LYS A 259 11.21 16.32 12.95
N ASP A 260 11.17 16.80 11.71
CA ASP A 260 10.37 17.95 11.28
C ASP A 260 9.65 17.66 9.93
N PRO A 261 8.30 17.53 9.92
CA PRO A 261 7.31 17.85 10.96
C PRO A 261 7.22 16.83 12.09
N GLY A 262 7.96 15.76 12.00
CA GLY A 262 8.01 14.66 12.95
C GLY A 262 6.99 13.57 12.60
N ILE A 263 7.37 12.33 12.89
CA ILE A 263 6.56 11.13 12.62
C ILE A 263 5.16 11.20 13.25
N LYS A 264 5.00 11.90 14.38
CA LYS A 264 3.71 12.16 14.99
C LYS A 264 2.74 12.89 14.05
N SER A 265 3.26 13.83 13.25
CA SER A 265 2.43 14.62 12.32
C SER A 265 2.11 13.85 11.05
N THR A 266 3.07 13.06 10.54
CA THR A 266 2.86 12.23 9.35
C THR A 266 1.91 11.08 9.67
N MET A 267 2.05 10.41 10.81
CA MET A 267 1.15 9.35 11.28
C MET A 267 -0.25 9.88 11.57
N LEU A 268 -0.37 11.11 12.11
CA LEU A 268 -1.67 11.76 12.31
C LEU A 268 -2.37 11.98 10.97
N GLY A 269 -1.63 12.51 9.98
CA GLY A 269 -2.17 12.77 8.64
C GLY A 269 -2.63 11.50 7.96
N ASP A 270 -1.85 10.44 8.03
CA ASP A 270 -2.17 9.11 7.47
C ASP A 270 -3.39 8.50 8.16
N GLY A 271 -3.46 8.60 9.50
CA GLY A 271 -4.60 8.12 10.28
C GLY A 271 -5.91 8.83 9.96
N ILE A 272 -5.91 10.15 9.90
CA ILE A 272 -7.11 10.93 9.55
C ILE A 272 -7.51 10.67 8.10
N ALA A 273 -6.54 10.57 7.17
CA ALA A 273 -6.79 10.23 5.77
C ALA A 273 -7.45 8.85 5.64
N THR A 274 -6.94 7.85 6.35
CA THR A 274 -7.49 6.48 6.40
C THR A 274 -8.90 6.46 7.00
N MET A 275 -9.13 7.17 8.12
CA MET A 275 -10.47 7.28 8.72
C MET A 275 -11.48 7.86 7.73
N LEU A 276 -11.14 8.99 7.11
CA LEU A 276 -12.04 9.66 6.18
C LEU A 276 -12.28 8.82 4.94
N ALA A 277 -11.22 8.24 4.36
CA ALA A 277 -11.34 7.36 3.20
C ALA A 277 -12.34 6.24 3.46
N SER A 278 -12.16 5.52 4.56
CA SER A 278 -13.01 4.39 4.93
C SER A 278 -14.42 4.84 5.34
N PHE A 279 -14.57 6.05 5.91
CA PHE A 279 -15.88 6.59 6.28
C PHE A 279 -16.77 6.89 5.09
N ILE A 280 -16.20 7.19 3.93
CA ILE A 280 -16.96 7.50 2.70
C ILE A 280 -16.88 6.39 1.65
N GLY A 281 -16.42 5.20 2.02
CA GLY A 281 -16.45 4.02 1.16
C GLY A 281 -15.18 3.74 0.36
N GLY A 282 -14.10 4.49 0.61
CA GLY A 282 -12.80 4.23 0.01
C GLY A 282 -11.94 3.26 0.82
N PRO A 283 -10.92 2.66 0.19
CA PRO A 283 -9.94 1.85 0.90
C PRO A 283 -9.07 2.72 1.82
N PRO A 284 -8.52 2.14 2.91
CA PRO A 284 -7.55 2.81 3.76
C PRO A 284 -6.41 3.40 2.96
N ASN A 285 -6.00 4.61 3.28
CA ASN A 285 -4.88 5.27 2.63
C ASN A 285 -3.56 4.96 3.33
N THR A 286 -2.46 5.04 2.58
CA THR A 286 -1.09 5.01 3.10
C THR A 286 -0.18 5.84 2.20
N THR A 287 1.02 6.13 2.66
CA THR A 287 2.06 6.78 1.87
C THR A 287 2.57 5.85 0.76
N TYR A 288 2.91 6.40 -0.43
CA TYR A 288 3.31 5.61 -1.60
C TYR A 288 4.80 5.73 -1.90
N SER A 289 5.53 4.61 -1.74
CA SER A 289 6.95 4.49 -2.08
C SER A 289 7.21 4.68 -3.58
N GLU A 290 6.28 4.31 -4.46
CA GLU A 290 6.37 4.48 -5.90
C GLU A 290 6.51 5.96 -6.26
N VAL A 291 5.73 6.80 -5.60
CA VAL A 291 5.80 8.26 -5.79
C VAL A 291 7.11 8.81 -5.23
N THR A 292 7.63 8.27 -4.13
CA THR A 292 8.95 8.63 -3.60
C THR A 292 10.05 8.37 -4.62
N GLY A 293 9.98 7.24 -5.34
CA GLY A 293 10.88 6.95 -6.47
C GLY A 293 10.80 7.98 -7.59
N ALA A 294 9.57 8.40 -7.94
CA ALA A 294 9.35 9.45 -8.95
C ALA A 294 9.86 10.82 -8.49
N VAL A 295 9.66 11.18 -7.22
CA VAL A 295 10.21 12.41 -6.60
C VAL A 295 11.73 12.42 -6.71
N ALA A 296 12.38 11.29 -6.45
CA ALA A 296 13.84 11.16 -6.58
C ALA A 296 14.32 11.42 -8.02
N LEU A 297 13.64 10.83 -9.01
CA LEU A 297 14.03 10.93 -10.42
C LEU A 297 13.73 12.30 -11.04
N THR A 298 12.60 12.90 -10.68
CA THR A 298 12.15 14.19 -11.22
C THR A 298 12.67 15.38 -10.43
N ARG A 299 13.21 15.13 -9.22
CA ARG A 299 13.59 16.15 -8.23
C ARG A 299 12.41 17.06 -7.84
N ALA A 300 11.21 16.53 -7.87
CA ALA A 300 9.98 17.23 -7.49
C ALA A 300 9.85 17.33 -5.96
N PHE A 301 10.78 18.02 -5.31
CA PHE A 301 10.85 18.10 -3.85
C PHE A 301 9.82 19.05 -3.23
N ASN A 302 9.22 19.93 -4.03
CA ASN A 302 8.17 20.84 -3.58
C ASN A 302 6.87 20.08 -3.25
N PRO A 303 6.40 20.07 -1.98
CA PRO A 303 5.16 19.40 -1.60
C PRO A 303 3.90 19.92 -2.32
N GLY A 304 3.92 21.14 -2.83
CA GLY A 304 2.84 21.70 -3.64
C GLY A 304 2.55 20.90 -4.93
N VAL A 305 3.50 20.12 -5.42
CA VAL A 305 3.31 19.18 -6.52
C VAL A 305 2.32 18.07 -6.11
N MET A 306 2.40 17.59 -4.87
CA MET A 306 1.47 16.57 -4.35
C MET A 306 0.08 17.14 -4.12
N THR A 307 -0.02 18.44 -3.80
CA THR A 307 -1.31 19.15 -3.77
C THR A 307 -1.96 19.15 -5.15
N TRP A 308 -1.21 19.37 -6.23
CA TRP A 308 -1.72 19.25 -7.59
C TRP A 308 -2.10 17.82 -7.95
N ALA A 309 -1.29 16.83 -7.55
CA ALA A 309 -1.65 15.42 -7.75
C ALA A 309 -2.98 15.07 -7.06
N ALA A 310 -3.19 15.58 -5.84
CA ALA A 310 -4.44 15.41 -5.09
C ALA A 310 -5.64 16.06 -5.80
N ILE A 311 -5.48 17.28 -6.31
CA ILE A 311 -6.53 17.96 -7.07
C ILE A 311 -6.88 17.18 -8.33
N TRP A 312 -5.90 16.69 -9.09
CA TRP A 312 -6.13 15.85 -10.25
C TRP A 312 -6.84 14.54 -9.89
N ALA A 313 -6.49 13.90 -8.77
CA ALA A 313 -7.17 12.70 -8.31
C ALA A 313 -8.66 12.97 -8.02
N ILE A 314 -8.98 14.08 -7.33
CA ILE A 314 -10.36 14.49 -7.06
C ILE A 314 -11.11 14.81 -8.37
N VAL A 315 -10.51 15.52 -9.30
CA VAL A 315 -11.13 15.83 -10.60
C VAL A 315 -11.40 14.56 -11.40
N LEU A 316 -10.42 13.67 -11.48
CA LEU A 316 -10.56 12.40 -12.22
C LEU A 316 -11.55 11.44 -11.55
N SER A 317 -11.75 11.52 -10.24
CA SER A 317 -12.75 10.72 -9.53
C SER A 317 -14.18 11.01 -9.98
N CYS A 318 -14.44 12.21 -10.50
CA CYS A 318 -15.73 12.60 -11.04
C CYS A 318 -15.94 12.18 -12.51
N VAL A 319 -14.94 11.57 -13.14
CA VAL A 319 -15.04 11.03 -14.51
C VAL A 319 -15.46 9.57 -14.44
N ASN A 320 -16.79 9.30 -14.43
CA ASN A 320 -17.33 7.95 -14.24
C ASN A 320 -16.91 6.97 -15.36
N LYS A 321 -16.75 7.47 -16.59
CA LYS A 321 -16.21 6.65 -17.68
C LYS A 321 -14.80 6.15 -17.40
N LEU A 322 -13.97 6.92 -16.69
CA LEU A 322 -12.64 6.47 -16.27
C LEU A 322 -12.74 5.30 -15.29
N GLY A 323 -13.57 5.40 -14.26
CA GLY A 323 -13.78 4.31 -13.31
C GLY A 323 -14.35 3.06 -13.97
N ALA A 324 -15.33 3.22 -14.87
CA ALA A 324 -15.88 2.10 -15.65
C ALA A 324 -14.81 1.45 -16.55
N PHE A 325 -13.95 2.24 -17.20
CA PHE A 325 -12.83 1.74 -18.01
C PHE A 325 -11.83 0.95 -17.17
N LEU A 326 -11.45 1.47 -16.00
CA LEU A 326 -10.54 0.77 -15.10
C LEU A 326 -11.11 -0.54 -14.56
N SER A 327 -12.41 -0.56 -14.28
CA SER A 327 -13.12 -1.77 -13.86
C SER A 327 -13.34 -2.78 -14.99
N SER A 328 -13.11 -2.39 -16.24
CA SER A 328 -13.18 -3.28 -17.42
C SER A 328 -11.85 -3.94 -17.76
N ILE A 329 -10.76 -3.62 -17.02
CA ILE A 329 -9.45 -4.23 -17.24
C ILE A 329 -9.54 -5.74 -16.98
N PRO A 330 -9.19 -6.59 -17.97
CA PRO A 330 -9.28 -8.03 -17.78
C PRO A 330 -8.40 -8.56 -16.66
N VAL A 331 -8.92 -9.54 -15.94
CA VAL A 331 -8.25 -10.15 -14.77
C VAL A 331 -6.81 -10.58 -15.05
N PRO A 332 -6.45 -11.23 -16.20
CA PRO A 332 -5.07 -11.62 -16.46
C PRO A 332 -4.10 -10.45 -16.59
N VAL A 333 -4.56 -9.27 -17.08
CA VAL A 333 -3.72 -8.07 -17.16
C VAL A 333 -3.29 -7.66 -15.75
N MET A 334 -4.25 -7.60 -14.84
CA MET A 334 -3.99 -7.26 -13.45
C MET A 334 -3.10 -8.30 -12.78
N GLY A 335 -3.37 -9.60 -13.00
CA GLY A 335 -2.58 -10.70 -12.47
C GLY A 335 -1.11 -10.62 -12.84
N GLY A 336 -0.80 -10.34 -14.11
CA GLY A 336 0.59 -10.18 -14.58
C GLY A 336 1.34 -9.07 -13.83
N ILE A 337 0.69 -7.93 -13.62
CA ILE A 337 1.27 -6.79 -12.88
C ILE A 337 1.44 -7.12 -11.40
N MET A 338 0.47 -7.80 -10.80
CA MET A 338 0.46 -8.14 -9.38
C MET A 338 1.60 -9.09 -8.99
N ILE A 339 1.99 -10.00 -9.87
CA ILE A 339 3.16 -10.87 -9.64
C ILE A 339 4.39 -10.02 -9.33
N LEU A 340 4.67 -9.02 -10.15
CA LEU A 340 5.82 -8.13 -9.92
C LEU A 340 5.62 -7.26 -8.67
N LEU A 341 4.43 -6.72 -8.49
CA LEU A 341 4.14 -5.79 -7.39
C LEU A 341 4.26 -6.46 -6.02
N PHE A 342 3.63 -7.63 -5.84
CA PHE A 342 3.72 -8.37 -4.57
C PHE A 342 5.13 -8.91 -4.33
N GLY A 343 5.83 -9.32 -5.39
CA GLY A 343 7.25 -9.65 -5.31
C GLY A 343 8.10 -8.45 -4.86
N ALA A 344 7.83 -7.26 -5.38
CA ALA A 344 8.53 -6.03 -4.98
C ALA A 344 8.29 -5.69 -3.50
N ILE A 345 7.07 -5.85 -2.99
CA ILE A 345 6.76 -5.67 -1.55
C ILE A 345 7.61 -6.63 -0.70
N MET A 346 7.70 -7.91 -1.09
CA MET A 346 8.56 -8.87 -0.38
C MET A 346 10.02 -8.42 -0.37
N VAL A 347 10.53 -7.92 -1.50
CA VAL A 347 11.91 -7.42 -1.61
C VAL A 347 12.14 -6.19 -0.73
N VAL A 348 11.16 -5.29 -0.58
CA VAL A 348 11.24 -4.16 0.36
C VAL A 348 11.40 -4.67 1.80
N GLY A 349 10.64 -5.68 2.21
CA GLY A 349 10.78 -6.31 3.52
C GLY A 349 12.16 -6.96 3.72
N LEU A 350 12.67 -7.67 2.72
CA LEU A 350 14.02 -8.24 2.73
C LEU A 350 15.09 -7.14 2.86
N ASN A 351 14.97 -6.07 2.08
CA ASN A 351 15.90 -4.94 2.13
C ASN A 351 15.90 -4.26 3.50
N THR A 352 14.76 -4.20 4.18
CA THR A 352 14.64 -3.68 5.54
C THR A 352 15.50 -4.51 6.51
N LEU A 353 15.44 -5.85 6.42
CA LEU A 353 16.28 -6.74 7.22
C LEU A 353 17.77 -6.59 6.91
N VAL A 354 18.12 -6.55 5.62
CA VAL A 354 19.53 -6.41 5.18
C VAL A 354 20.13 -5.08 5.66
N ARG A 355 19.38 -3.99 5.55
CA ARG A 355 19.85 -2.66 5.99
C ARG A 355 19.99 -2.52 7.51
N ALA A 356 19.23 -3.30 8.27
CA ALA A 356 19.34 -3.31 9.73
C ALA A 356 20.70 -3.85 10.21
N GLY A 357 21.33 -4.74 9.42
CA GLY A 357 22.63 -5.32 9.75
C GLY A 357 22.61 -6.22 10.98
N GLU A 358 21.42 -6.64 11.42
CA GLU A 358 21.28 -7.56 12.56
C GLU A 358 21.60 -9.01 12.13
N ASP A 359 22.25 -9.77 13.00
CA ASP A 359 22.51 -11.19 12.74
C ASP A 359 21.19 -11.98 12.83
N LEU A 360 20.71 -12.44 11.67
CA LEU A 360 19.47 -13.23 11.58
C LEU A 360 19.63 -14.65 12.15
N MET A 361 20.87 -15.14 12.33
CA MET A 361 21.14 -16.45 12.91
C MET A 361 21.24 -16.41 14.43
N GLU A 362 21.25 -15.22 15.03
CA GLU A 362 21.08 -15.11 16.47
C GLU A 362 19.75 -15.76 16.90
N PRO A 363 19.73 -16.66 17.91
CA PRO A 363 18.54 -17.45 18.25
C PRO A 363 17.26 -16.64 18.46
N ARG A 364 17.38 -15.45 19.03
CA ARG A 364 16.24 -14.54 19.22
C ARG A 364 15.70 -14.01 17.88
N ASN A 365 16.58 -13.49 17.05
CA ASN A 365 16.22 -12.90 15.77
C ASN A 365 15.66 -13.97 14.83
N LEU A 366 16.29 -15.15 14.81
CA LEU A 366 15.81 -16.31 14.06
C LEU A 366 14.38 -16.69 14.47
N ALA A 367 14.12 -16.79 15.79
CA ALA A 367 12.78 -17.12 16.28
C ALA A 367 11.74 -16.05 15.88
N VAL A 368 12.06 -14.76 16.03
CA VAL A 368 11.17 -13.66 15.66
C VAL A 368 10.83 -13.71 14.17
N VAL A 369 11.84 -13.73 13.31
CA VAL A 369 11.67 -13.72 11.85
C VAL A 369 10.93 -14.96 11.36
N ALA A 370 11.36 -16.15 11.79
CA ALA A 370 10.78 -17.43 11.36
C ALA A 370 9.29 -17.53 11.76
N LEU A 371 8.95 -17.17 13.01
CA LEU A 371 7.57 -17.29 13.47
C LEU A 371 6.66 -16.25 12.82
N ILE A 372 7.12 -15.01 12.57
CA ILE A 372 6.35 -14.01 11.81
C ILE A 372 6.01 -14.54 10.42
N ILE A 373 7.02 -15.04 9.69
CA ILE A 373 6.84 -15.50 8.30
C ILE A 373 5.92 -16.73 8.27
N ILE A 374 6.15 -17.72 9.14
CA ILE A 374 5.38 -18.98 9.11
C ILE A 374 3.95 -18.78 9.61
N PHE A 375 3.73 -18.04 10.69
CA PHE A 375 2.37 -17.79 11.19
C PHE A 375 1.58 -16.91 10.24
N GLY A 376 2.22 -15.91 9.64
CA GLY A 376 1.55 -15.00 8.71
C GLY A 376 1.33 -15.61 7.33
N GLY A 377 2.34 -16.24 6.75
CA GLY A 377 2.33 -16.78 5.38
C GLY A 377 1.85 -18.22 5.27
N GLY A 378 1.95 -19.01 6.35
CA GLY A 378 1.60 -20.44 6.36
C GLY A 378 0.12 -20.74 6.52
N GLY A 379 -0.76 -19.73 6.56
CA GLY A 379 -2.21 -19.92 6.66
C GLY A 379 -2.71 -20.28 8.06
N MET A 380 -1.88 -20.14 9.10
CA MET A 380 -2.29 -20.39 10.48
C MET A 380 -3.35 -19.37 10.93
N THR A 381 -4.37 -19.83 11.62
CA THR A 381 -5.43 -18.98 12.17
C THR A 381 -5.76 -19.37 13.60
N PHE A 382 -5.89 -18.39 14.48
CA PHE A 382 -6.41 -18.55 15.83
C PHE A 382 -7.86 -18.10 15.85
N ASN A 383 -8.75 -18.98 16.29
CA ASN A 383 -10.18 -18.69 16.44
C ASN A 383 -10.52 -18.67 17.92
N ILE A 384 -10.96 -17.52 18.45
CA ILE A 384 -11.37 -17.34 19.84
C ILE A 384 -12.79 -16.77 19.81
N GLY A 385 -13.78 -17.66 19.94
CA GLY A 385 -15.19 -17.28 19.74
C GLY A 385 -15.45 -16.80 18.31
N SER A 386 -15.99 -15.59 18.16
CA SER A 386 -16.19 -14.92 16.86
C SER A 386 -14.94 -14.22 16.31
N PHE A 387 -13.86 -14.12 17.13
CA PHE A 387 -12.62 -13.47 16.73
C PHE A 387 -11.71 -14.45 16.00
N ARG A 388 -11.30 -14.06 14.78
CA ARG A 388 -10.34 -14.80 13.96
C ARG A 388 -9.10 -13.95 13.72
N LEU A 389 -7.94 -14.47 14.12
CA LEU A 389 -6.64 -13.83 13.88
C LEU A 389 -5.78 -14.74 12.99
N GLY A 390 -5.40 -14.26 11.82
CA GLY A 390 -4.58 -14.99 10.85
C GLY A 390 -3.87 -14.06 9.87
N GLY A 391 -3.07 -14.63 8.98
CA GLY A 391 -2.39 -13.89 7.93
C GLY A 391 -1.55 -12.73 8.47
N ILE A 392 -1.66 -11.57 7.81
CA ILE A 392 -0.88 -10.35 8.11
C ILE A 392 -1.09 -9.89 9.56
N GLY A 393 -2.33 -9.96 10.08
CA GLY A 393 -2.63 -9.58 11.46
C GLY A 393 -1.91 -10.46 12.48
N LEU A 394 -1.91 -11.78 12.26
CA LEU A 394 -1.19 -12.72 13.13
C LEU A 394 0.32 -12.48 13.06
N ALA A 395 0.88 -12.23 11.87
CA ALA A 395 2.29 -11.88 11.71
C ALA A 395 2.68 -10.65 12.53
N ALA A 396 1.91 -9.57 12.44
CA ALA A 396 2.18 -8.31 13.12
C ALA A 396 2.10 -8.48 14.65
N VAL A 397 1.04 -9.12 15.15
CA VAL A 397 0.88 -9.39 16.59
C VAL A 397 2.00 -10.29 17.11
N THR A 398 2.31 -11.37 16.40
CA THR A 398 3.42 -12.27 16.77
C THR A 398 4.74 -11.52 16.86
N GLY A 399 5.06 -10.68 15.87
CA GLY A 399 6.29 -9.91 15.87
C GLY A 399 6.42 -8.97 17.06
N VAL A 400 5.36 -8.23 17.37
CA VAL A 400 5.33 -7.32 18.52
C VAL A 400 5.47 -8.09 19.82
N LEU A 401 4.70 -9.17 20.03
CA LEU A 401 4.75 -9.97 21.25
C LEU A 401 6.13 -10.61 21.45
N LEU A 402 6.67 -11.26 20.44
CA LEU A 402 7.99 -11.89 20.54
C LEU A 402 9.09 -10.85 20.81
N ASN A 403 9.02 -9.70 20.16
CA ASN A 403 9.99 -8.63 20.40
C ASN A 403 9.92 -8.06 21.83
N LEU A 404 8.73 -8.05 22.44
CA LEU A 404 8.54 -7.59 23.82
C LEU A 404 8.97 -8.63 24.86
N PHE A 405 8.65 -9.90 24.64
CA PHE A 405 8.83 -10.96 25.64
C PHE A 405 10.15 -11.70 25.53
N LEU A 406 10.76 -11.79 24.34
CA LEU A 406 12.04 -12.47 24.20
C LEU A 406 13.18 -11.59 24.73
N PRO A 407 14.08 -12.14 25.57
CA PRO A 407 15.21 -11.40 26.09
C PRO A 407 16.13 -10.95 24.97
N ARG A 408 16.63 -9.71 25.05
CA ARG A 408 17.70 -9.25 24.14
C ARG A 408 19.01 -9.89 24.58
N ALA A 409 19.78 -10.43 23.63
CA ALA A 409 21.09 -10.94 23.94
C ALA A 409 21.96 -9.81 24.50
N VAL A 410 22.55 -10.05 25.66
CA VAL A 410 23.60 -9.18 26.18
C VAL A 410 24.82 -9.44 25.30
N HIS A 411 25.18 -8.52 24.42
CA HIS A 411 26.45 -8.59 23.69
C HIS A 411 27.59 -8.51 24.70
N VAL A 412 28.04 -9.66 25.13
CA VAL A 412 29.37 -9.76 25.75
C VAL A 412 30.38 -9.51 24.64
N HIS A 413 30.87 -8.30 24.55
CA HIS A 413 32.03 -7.97 23.72
C HIS A 413 33.19 -8.87 24.19
N LYS A 414 33.36 -10.03 23.56
CA LYS A 414 34.62 -10.74 23.62
C LYS A 414 35.64 -9.82 22.93
N LYS A 415 36.37 -9.04 23.72
CA LYS A 415 37.64 -8.48 23.28
C LYS A 415 38.49 -9.67 22.80
N VAL A 416 38.59 -9.84 21.47
CA VAL A 416 39.62 -10.67 20.89
C VAL A 416 40.93 -10.02 21.30
N LYS A 417 41.60 -10.56 22.30
CA LYS A 417 43.00 -10.25 22.57
C LYS A 417 43.78 -10.71 21.34
N SER A 418 44.29 -9.75 20.59
CA SER A 418 45.35 -9.97 19.63
C SER A 418 46.60 -10.45 20.42
N GLU A 419 46.91 -11.70 20.31
CA GLU A 419 48.27 -12.21 20.53
C GLU A 419 49.09 -12.06 19.26
#